data_44865f4ab5dae7beccf3155fe542914e
#
_entry.id   44865f4ab5dae7beccf3155fe542914e
#
_cell.length_a   1.000
_cell.length_b   1.000
_cell.length_c   1.000
_cell.angle_alpha   90.00
_cell.angle_beta   90.00
_cell.angle_gamma   90.00
#
_symmetry.space_group_name_H-M   'P 1'
#
loop_
_entity.id
_entity.type
_entity.pdbx_description
1 polymer ?
#
loop_
_entity_poly.entity_id
_entity_poly.type
_entity_poly.pdbx_seq_one_letter_code
_entity_poly.pdbx_strand_id
1 'polypeptide(L)'
;MHINRGAGAFVCGEGSALTASIEGSRGMPRVKPPRTVEQGLWAKPTVLNNVETYANIPEIILKGADWYRSIGTEGSPGTKTFSLTGSIENTGLIEVPMGTTLRHIIYDIGGGLKSGAAFKGVQIGGPSGGCLILDQLDAPLDFDSVKKLDAIMGSGGLVVMDENTCMVDLAKFFLEFTVDE
;
A
#
# COMPACT_ATOMS: atom_id res chain seq x y z
N MET A 1 -24.30 8.52 0.20
CA MET A 1 -23.15 7.61 0.31
C MET A 1 -23.65 6.28 0.84
N HIS A 2 -23.23 5.17 0.25
CA HIS A 2 -23.55 3.82 0.71
C HIS A 2 -22.26 3.11 1.08
N ILE A 3 -22.30 2.31 2.15
CA ILE A 3 -21.18 1.47 2.59
C ILE A 3 -21.56 0.03 2.31
N ASN A 4 -20.76 -0.66 1.50
CA ASN A 4 -20.90 -2.09 1.28
C ASN A 4 -19.74 -2.81 1.98
N ARG A 5 -20.06 -3.84 2.77
CA ARG A 5 -19.06 -4.63 3.52
C ARG A 5 -18.76 -5.90 2.75
N GLY A 6 -17.48 -6.12 2.44
CA GLY A 6 -17.01 -7.39 1.89
C GLY A 6 -16.56 -8.36 2.98
N ALA A 7 -16.17 -9.56 2.58
CA ALA A 7 -15.65 -10.61 3.47
C ALA A 7 -14.13 -10.52 3.72
N GLY A 8 -13.46 -9.51 3.17
CA GLY A 8 -12.01 -9.32 3.33
C GLY A 8 -11.16 -10.12 2.35
N ALA A 9 -11.71 -10.69 1.30
CA ALA A 9 -10.95 -11.40 0.27
C ALA A 9 -10.03 -10.44 -0.49
N PHE A 10 -8.75 -10.79 -0.61
CA PHE A 10 -7.74 -9.96 -1.27
C PHE A 10 -8.05 -9.73 -2.74
N VAL A 11 -8.56 -10.75 -3.43
CA VAL A 11 -8.97 -10.67 -4.85
C VAL A 11 -10.00 -9.57 -5.10
N CYS A 12 -10.83 -9.21 -4.13
CA CYS A 12 -11.81 -8.11 -4.24
C CYS A 12 -11.15 -6.72 -4.23
N GLY A 13 -9.84 -6.61 -4.08
CA GLY A 13 -9.07 -5.39 -4.35
C GLY A 13 -8.94 -5.06 -5.84
N GLU A 14 -9.08 -6.06 -6.73
CA GLU A 14 -9.17 -5.85 -8.18
C GLU A 14 -10.52 -5.25 -8.55
N GLY A 15 -10.53 -4.23 -9.42
CA GLY A 15 -11.73 -3.42 -9.68
C GLY A 15 -12.94 -4.19 -10.21
N SER A 16 -12.76 -5.19 -11.07
CA SER A 16 -13.88 -5.99 -11.59
C SER A 16 -14.39 -7.01 -10.56
N ALA A 17 -13.52 -7.57 -9.74
CA ALA A 17 -13.89 -8.42 -8.62
C ALA A 17 -14.64 -7.63 -7.55
N LEU A 18 -14.19 -6.40 -7.25
CA LEU A 18 -14.87 -5.49 -6.34
C LEU A 18 -16.32 -5.17 -6.81
N THR A 19 -16.49 -4.83 -8.10
CA THR A 19 -17.84 -4.55 -8.65
C THR A 19 -18.73 -5.77 -8.56
N ALA A 20 -18.23 -6.97 -8.89
CA ALA A 20 -18.99 -8.21 -8.76
C ALA A 20 -19.38 -8.49 -7.29
N SER A 21 -18.48 -8.26 -6.35
CA SER A 21 -18.75 -8.41 -4.91
C SER A 21 -19.83 -7.43 -4.42
N ILE A 22 -19.81 -6.17 -4.86
CA ILE A 22 -20.82 -5.17 -4.53
C ILE A 22 -22.21 -5.57 -5.10
N GLU A 23 -22.22 -6.19 -6.27
CA GLU A 23 -23.45 -6.70 -6.92
C GLU A 23 -23.99 -7.98 -6.26
N GLY A 24 -23.30 -8.52 -5.24
CA GLY A 24 -23.70 -9.75 -4.55
C GLY A 24 -23.26 -11.04 -5.25
N SER A 25 -22.40 -10.93 -6.25
CA SER A 25 -21.81 -12.07 -6.94
C SER A 25 -20.45 -12.42 -6.34
N ARG A 26 -19.93 -13.63 -6.64
CA ARG A 26 -18.58 -13.99 -6.24
C ARG A 26 -17.57 -13.00 -6.84
N GLY A 27 -16.67 -12.49 -6.02
CA GLY A 27 -15.63 -11.54 -6.41
C GLY A 27 -14.57 -12.17 -7.30
N MET A 28 -14.90 -12.37 -8.56
CA MET A 28 -14.00 -12.92 -9.57
C MET A 28 -13.56 -11.82 -10.54
N PRO A 29 -12.24 -11.69 -10.83
CA PRO A 29 -11.76 -10.81 -11.88
C PRO A 29 -12.30 -11.20 -13.24
N ARG A 30 -12.57 -10.22 -14.08
CA ARG A 30 -12.98 -10.46 -15.47
C ARG A 30 -11.98 -9.88 -16.45
N VAL A 31 -11.92 -10.49 -17.63
CA VAL A 31 -11.06 -10.03 -18.74
C VAL A 31 -11.58 -8.69 -19.26
N LYS A 32 -10.66 -7.81 -19.59
CA LYS A 32 -10.94 -6.50 -20.21
C LYS A 32 -10.62 -6.57 -21.73
N PRO A 33 -11.36 -5.91 -22.61
CA PRO A 33 -12.55 -5.08 -22.39
C PRO A 33 -13.81 -5.87 -22.00
N PRO A 34 -14.88 -5.23 -21.43
CA PRO A 34 -15.03 -3.79 -21.19
C PRO A 34 -14.25 -3.29 -19.98
N ARG A 35 -13.83 -2.02 -20.00
CA ARG A 35 -13.27 -1.35 -18.84
C ARG A 35 -14.37 -0.91 -17.90
N THR A 36 -14.07 -0.70 -16.62
CA THR A 36 -15.04 -0.26 -15.60
C THR A 36 -15.73 1.06 -15.98
N VAL A 37 -15.00 1.96 -16.63
CA VAL A 37 -15.55 3.24 -17.14
C VAL A 37 -16.55 3.06 -18.28
N GLU A 38 -16.53 1.92 -18.96
CA GLU A 38 -17.46 1.57 -20.04
C GLU A 38 -18.63 0.76 -19.49
N GLN A 39 -18.33 -0.24 -18.66
CA GLN A 39 -19.28 -1.16 -18.06
C GLN A 39 -18.78 -1.65 -16.70
N GLY A 40 -19.08 -0.91 -15.67
CA GLY A 40 -18.76 -1.21 -14.26
C GLY A 40 -19.96 -1.71 -13.48
N LEU A 41 -20.20 -1.10 -12.31
CA LEU A 41 -21.26 -1.48 -11.37
C LEU A 41 -22.64 -1.39 -12.04
N TRP A 42 -23.42 -2.46 -11.92
CA TRP A 42 -24.76 -2.62 -12.56
C TRP A 42 -24.71 -2.42 -14.08
N ALA A 43 -23.59 -2.86 -14.70
CA ALA A 43 -23.33 -2.67 -16.13
C ALA A 43 -23.37 -1.21 -16.59
N LYS A 44 -23.17 -0.26 -15.69
CA LYS A 44 -23.13 1.18 -15.98
C LYS A 44 -21.69 1.71 -15.96
N PRO A 45 -21.39 2.80 -16.70
CA PRO A 45 -20.12 3.48 -16.59
C PRO A 45 -19.80 3.85 -15.13
N THR A 46 -18.65 3.42 -14.65
CA THR A 46 -18.28 3.56 -13.22
C THR A 46 -16.86 4.09 -13.08
N VAL A 47 -16.70 5.15 -12.26
CA VAL A 47 -15.39 5.65 -11.82
C VAL A 47 -15.00 4.93 -10.54
N LEU A 48 -13.82 4.33 -10.55
CA LEU A 48 -13.23 3.63 -9.41
C LEU A 48 -11.87 4.24 -9.08
N ASN A 49 -11.68 4.63 -7.83
CA ASN A 49 -10.41 5.12 -7.30
C ASN A 49 -10.17 4.58 -5.89
N ASN A 50 -8.90 4.56 -5.47
CA ASN A 50 -8.53 4.24 -4.10
C ASN A 50 -9.12 5.25 -3.12
N VAL A 51 -9.41 4.79 -1.90
CA VAL A 51 -9.93 5.65 -0.81
C VAL A 51 -8.96 6.80 -0.51
N GLU A 52 -7.66 6.55 -0.49
CA GLU A 52 -6.64 7.57 -0.26
C GLU A 52 -6.67 8.68 -1.35
N THR A 53 -6.90 8.29 -2.61
CA THR A 53 -7.11 9.27 -3.71
C THR A 53 -8.31 10.15 -3.40
N TYR A 54 -9.45 9.56 -3.04
CA TYR A 54 -10.64 10.34 -2.71
C TYR A 54 -10.46 11.21 -1.46
N ALA A 55 -9.69 10.75 -0.45
CA ALA A 55 -9.42 11.51 0.76
C ALA A 55 -8.59 12.79 0.49
N ASN A 56 -7.74 12.77 -0.52
CA ASN A 56 -6.93 13.93 -0.90
C ASN A 56 -7.71 14.98 -1.71
N ILE A 57 -8.76 14.59 -2.44
CA ILE A 57 -9.48 15.49 -3.34
C ILE A 57 -10.04 16.74 -2.64
N PRO A 58 -10.72 16.66 -1.47
CA PRO A 58 -11.26 17.82 -0.81
C PRO A 58 -10.18 18.88 -0.49
N GLU A 59 -9.05 18.46 0.03
CA GLU A 59 -7.94 19.35 0.38
C GLU A 59 -7.31 20.00 -0.87
N ILE A 60 -7.18 19.24 -1.96
CA ILE A 60 -6.68 19.76 -3.24
C ILE A 60 -7.62 20.83 -3.80
N ILE A 61 -8.94 20.60 -3.72
CA ILE A 61 -9.93 21.56 -4.19
C ILE A 61 -9.90 22.85 -3.34
N LEU A 62 -9.78 22.71 -2.01
CA LEU A 62 -9.79 23.84 -1.08
C LEU A 62 -8.49 24.64 -1.09
N LYS A 63 -7.35 23.98 -1.20
CA LYS A 63 -6.02 24.61 -1.05
C LYS A 63 -5.29 24.80 -2.37
N GLY A 64 -5.75 24.18 -3.44
CA GLY A 64 -5.18 24.27 -4.77
C GLY A 64 -4.08 23.24 -5.06
N ALA A 65 -3.78 23.08 -6.35
CA ALA A 65 -2.81 22.10 -6.83
C ALA A 65 -1.37 22.43 -6.40
N ASP A 66 -1.02 23.70 -6.32
CA ASP A 66 0.34 24.14 -5.94
C ASP A 66 0.62 23.81 -4.47
N TRP A 67 -0.38 23.94 -3.60
CA TRP A 67 -0.25 23.46 -2.23
C TRP A 67 0.04 21.96 -2.18
N TYR A 68 -0.69 21.15 -2.92
CA TYR A 68 -0.47 19.68 -2.94
C TYR A 68 0.91 19.32 -3.49
N ARG A 69 1.37 20.02 -4.52
CA ARG A 69 2.69 19.83 -5.11
C ARG A 69 3.84 20.29 -4.22
N SER A 70 3.58 21.19 -3.26
CA SER A 70 4.60 21.63 -2.30
C SER A 70 4.94 20.59 -1.23
N ILE A 71 4.18 19.49 -1.16
CA ILE A 71 4.38 18.40 -0.22
C ILE A 71 4.87 17.18 -1.02
N GLY A 72 5.85 16.46 -0.49
CA GLY A 72 6.39 15.27 -1.15
C GLY A 72 7.53 15.56 -2.11
N THR A 73 7.70 14.69 -3.11
CA THR A 73 8.72 14.85 -4.17
C THR A 73 8.10 15.37 -5.47
N GLU A 74 8.92 15.84 -6.39
CA GLU A 74 8.46 16.35 -7.70
C GLU A 74 7.66 15.28 -8.48
N GLY A 75 8.14 14.03 -8.49
CA GLY A 75 7.50 12.91 -9.17
C GLY A 75 6.35 12.27 -8.38
N SER A 76 6.30 12.50 -7.06
CA SER A 76 5.31 11.92 -6.16
C SER A 76 4.86 12.97 -5.14
N PRO A 77 3.98 13.91 -5.53
CA PRO A 77 3.49 14.94 -4.62
C PRO A 77 2.50 14.39 -3.61
N GLY A 78 2.36 15.11 -2.49
CA GLY A 78 1.42 14.83 -1.41
C GLY A 78 2.00 13.94 -0.33
N THR A 79 1.11 13.34 0.43
CA THR A 79 1.41 12.45 1.54
C THR A 79 1.05 11.00 1.21
N LYS A 80 1.55 10.07 2.03
CA LYS A 80 1.17 8.66 1.98
C LYS A 80 0.92 8.13 3.37
N THR A 81 -0.19 7.41 3.52
CA THR A 81 -0.48 6.69 4.75
C THR A 81 0.17 5.31 4.72
N PHE A 82 0.90 4.98 5.78
CA PHE A 82 1.50 3.66 5.96
C PHE A 82 0.93 2.95 7.19
N SER A 83 0.71 1.64 7.04
CA SER A 83 0.41 0.73 8.14
C SER A 83 1.72 0.09 8.59
N LEU A 84 2.24 0.55 9.73
CA LEU A 84 3.51 0.11 10.31
C LEU A 84 3.28 -1.04 11.27
N THR A 85 3.87 -2.20 10.98
CA THR A 85 3.68 -3.45 11.74
C THR A 85 4.97 -4.28 11.81
N GLY A 86 4.91 -5.43 12.46
CA GLY A 86 6.04 -6.37 12.59
C GLY A 86 6.84 -6.18 13.85
N SER A 87 8.17 -6.37 13.76
CA SER A 87 9.12 -6.32 14.88
C SER A 87 9.55 -4.89 15.21
N ILE A 88 8.59 -3.99 15.42
CA ILE A 88 8.81 -2.57 15.70
C ILE A 88 8.11 -2.16 16.99
N GLU A 89 8.68 -1.21 17.75
CA GLU A 89 8.14 -0.79 19.05
C GLU A 89 6.74 -0.19 18.90
N ASN A 90 6.55 0.80 18.02
CA ASN A 90 5.27 1.46 17.81
C ASN A 90 4.63 0.99 16.52
N THR A 91 3.54 0.25 16.63
CA THR A 91 2.72 -0.17 15.48
C THR A 91 1.54 0.77 15.30
N GLY A 92 1.07 0.96 14.07
CA GLY A 92 -0.11 1.78 13.80
C GLY A 92 -0.15 2.37 12.40
N LEU A 93 -1.06 3.31 12.20
CA LEU A 93 -1.15 4.09 10.98
C LEU A 93 -0.37 5.40 11.15
N ILE A 94 0.45 5.72 10.18
CA ILE A 94 1.19 6.97 10.10
C ILE A 94 0.94 7.61 8.74
N GLU A 95 0.95 8.93 8.70
CA GLU A 95 0.92 9.70 7.46
C GLU A 95 2.17 10.55 7.37
N VAL A 96 2.88 10.42 6.26
CA VAL A 96 4.15 11.15 6.03
C VAL A 96 4.18 11.74 4.62
N PRO A 97 4.93 12.82 4.37
CA PRO A 97 5.20 13.29 3.02
C PRO A 97 5.84 12.19 2.17
N MET A 98 5.45 12.12 0.90
CA MET A 98 6.15 11.27 -0.06
C MET A 98 7.63 11.65 -0.13
N GLY A 99 8.52 10.66 -0.22
CA GLY A 99 9.96 10.87 -0.16
C GLY A 99 10.56 10.77 1.25
N THR A 100 9.74 10.61 2.30
CA THR A 100 10.23 10.27 3.64
C THR A 100 10.98 8.94 3.60
N THR A 101 12.13 8.82 4.26
CA THR A 101 12.94 7.61 4.23
C THR A 101 12.39 6.53 5.16
N LEU A 102 12.63 5.26 4.82
CA LEU A 102 12.31 4.14 5.71
C LEU A 102 13.03 4.24 7.05
N ARG A 103 14.27 4.75 7.06
CA ARG A 103 15.02 4.97 8.29
C ARG A 103 14.26 5.87 9.24
N HIS A 104 13.78 7.02 8.76
CA HIS A 104 12.99 7.94 9.58
C HIS A 104 11.70 7.28 10.08
N ILE A 105 10.99 6.56 9.23
CA ILE A 105 9.75 5.87 9.60
C ILE A 105 10.00 4.80 10.68
N ILE A 106 11.03 3.97 10.51
CA ILE A 106 11.28 2.84 11.40
C ILE A 106 11.87 3.30 12.73
N TYR A 107 12.85 4.19 12.71
CA TYR A 107 13.60 4.52 13.93
C TYR A 107 13.05 5.72 14.67
N ASP A 108 12.69 6.80 13.97
CA ASP A 108 12.25 8.03 14.62
C ASP A 108 10.75 8.00 14.95
N ILE A 109 9.90 7.52 14.03
CA ILE A 109 8.46 7.43 14.24
C ILE A 109 8.10 6.10 14.93
N GLY A 110 8.62 5.00 14.42
CA GLY A 110 8.35 3.65 14.91
C GLY A 110 9.07 3.29 16.19
N GLY A 111 10.04 4.09 16.64
CA GLY A 111 10.80 3.87 17.88
C GLY A 111 11.86 2.76 17.78
N GLY A 112 12.16 2.28 16.57
CA GLY A 112 13.12 1.20 16.35
C GLY A 112 12.54 -0.20 16.53
N LEU A 113 13.40 -1.20 16.50
CA LEU A 113 13.00 -2.60 16.61
C LEU A 113 12.78 -2.97 18.08
N LYS A 114 11.81 -3.85 18.31
CA LYS A 114 11.48 -4.39 19.64
C LYS A 114 12.71 -4.99 20.31
N SER A 115 12.84 -4.70 21.60
CA SER A 115 13.89 -5.25 22.46
C SER A 115 15.32 -4.99 21.93
N GLY A 116 15.52 -3.98 21.09
CA GLY A 116 16.83 -3.65 20.53
C GLY A 116 17.37 -4.67 19.52
N ALA A 117 16.50 -5.50 18.93
CA ALA A 117 16.89 -6.48 17.91
C ALA A 117 17.51 -5.79 16.69
N ALA A 118 18.33 -6.51 15.93
CA ALA A 118 18.91 -6.00 14.70
C ALA A 118 17.89 -6.01 13.55
N PHE A 119 17.90 -4.94 12.75
CA PHE A 119 17.07 -4.85 11.55
C PHE A 119 17.54 -5.85 10.49
N LYS A 120 16.61 -6.59 9.90
CA LYS A 120 16.85 -7.52 8.79
C LYS A 120 16.30 -7.03 7.48
N GLY A 121 15.07 -6.55 7.49
CA GLY A 121 14.39 -6.06 6.31
C GLY A 121 13.03 -5.46 6.61
N VAL A 122 12.44 -4.83 5.62
CA VAL A 122 11.05 -4.36 5.66
C VAL A 122 10.34 -4.79 4.38
N GLN A 123 9.20 -5.45 4.53
CA GLN A 123 8.35 -5.78 3.41
C GLN A 123 7.42 -4.60 3.12
N ILE A 124 7.32 -4.21 1.86
CA ILE A 124 6.50 -3.11 1.36
C ILE A 124 5.64 -3.58 0.19
N GLY A 125 4.46 -2.99 0.03
CA GLY A 125 3.59 -3.22 -1.13
C GLY A 125 2.66 -4.41 -1.02
N GLY A 126 2.53 -5.00 0.17
CA GLY A 126 1.68 -6.17 0.40
C GLY A 126 2.27 -7.47 -0.17
N PRO A 127 1.46 -8.54 -0.33
CA PRO A 127 1.95 -9.86 -0.74
C PRO A 127 2.70 -9.88 -2.07
N SER A 128 2.33 -9.01 -3.01
CA SER A 128 3.00 -8.86 -4.31
C SER A 128 4.12 -7.83 -4.32
N GLY A 129 4.48 -7.30 -3.16
CA GLY A 129 5.51 -6.28 -3.00
C GLY A 129 6.92 -6.85 -2.92
N GLY A 130 7.84 -6.02 -2.40
CA GLY A 130 9.24 -6.39 -2.23
C GLY A 130 9.72 -6.28 -0.79
N CYS A 131 10.93 -6.78 -0.54
CA CYS A 131 11.62 -6.60 0.73
C CYS A 131 12.82 -5.68 0.53
N LEU A 132 12.91 -4.64 1.34
CA LEU A 132 14.02 -3.70 1.34
C LEU A 132 14.96 -4.01 2.51
N ILE A 133 16.26 -3.90 2.26
CA ILE A 133 17.33 -4.25 3.20
C ILE A 133 17.97 -3.01 3.80
N LEU A 134 18.91 -3.20 4.72
CA LEU A 134 19.55 -2.13 5.49
C LEU A 134 20.15 -1.01 4.62
N ASP A 135 20.82 -1.38 3.54
CA ASP A 135 21.47 -0.42 2.62
C ASP A 135 20.48 0.44 1.83
N GLN A 136 19.21 0.05 1.83
CA GLN A 136 18.13 0.71 1.11
C GLN A 136 17.26 1.60 2.01
N LEU A 137 17.52 1.64 3.31
CA LEU A 137 16.70 2.39 4.29
C LEU A 137 16.70 3.90 4.06
N ASP A 138 17.74 4.44 3.44
CA ASP A 138 17.87 5.88 3.18
C ASP A 138 17.30 6.30 1.83
N ALA A 139 16.81 5.36 1.04
CA ALA A 139 16.10 5.67 -0.19
C ALA A 139 14.77 6.39 0.13
N PRO A 140 14.42 7.43 -0.63
CA PRO A 140 13.14 8.10 -0.45
C PRO A 140 11.98 7.18 -0.85
N LEU A 141 10.93 7.15 -0.03
CA LEU A 141 9.71 6.44 -0.33
C LEU A 141 8.85 7.26 -1.30
N ASP A 142 9.20 7.20 -2.56
CA ASP A 142 8.38 7.69 -3.66
C ASP A 142 8.24 6.58 -4.72
N PHE A 143 7.31 6.74 -5.65
CA PHE A 143 6.98 5.69 -6.62
C PHE A 143 8.17 5.32 -7.50
N ASP A 144 8.97 6.30 -7.93
CA ASP A 144 10.10 6.08 -8.83
C ASP A 144 11.27 5.41 -8.11
N SER A 145 11.56 5.84 -6.88
CA SER A 145 12.66 5.29 -6.08
C SER A 145 12.38 3.86 -5.62
N VAL A 146 11.17 3.59 -5.14
CA VAL A 146 10.74 2.24 -4.73
C VAL A 146 10.77 1.28 -5.91
N LYS A 147 10.33 1.74 -7.10
CA LYS A 147 10.39 0.93 -8.33
C LYS A 147 11.83 0.60 -8.75
N LYS A 148 12.79 1.51 -8.58
CA LYS A 148 14.22 1.25 -8.86
C LYS A 148 14.83 0.21 -7.93
N LEU A 149 14.21 -0.03 -6.77
CA LEU A 149 14.60 -1.05 -5.79
C LEU A 149 13.85 -2.38 -6.00
N ASP A 150 13.24 -2.58 -7.17
CA ASP A 150 12.42 -3.75 -7.51
C ASP A 150 11.29 -4.03 -6.52
N ALA A 151 10.73 -2.96 -5.95
CA ALA A 151 9.60 -3.02 -5.03
C ALA A 151 8.43 -2.16 -5.52
N ILE A 152 7.29 -2.31 -4.89
CA ILE A 152 6.10 -1.49 -5.18
C ILE A 152 5.60 -0.84 -3.90
N MET A 153 5.06 0.37 -4.01
CA MET A 153 4.52 1.11 -2.88
C MET A 153 3.26 0.44 -2.32
N GLY A 154 2.42 -0.10 -3.19
CA GLY A 154 1.14 -0.70 -2.82
C GLY A 154 0.23 0.28 -2.07
N SER A 155 -0.57 -0.26 -1.17
CA SER A 155 -1.47 0.52 -0.31
C SER A 155 -0.79 1.11 0.94
N GLY A 156 0.51 0.92 1.12
CA GLY A 156 1.27 1.45 2.25
C GLY A 156 1.48 0.47 3.40
N GLY A 157 1.36 -0.83 3.18
CA GLY A 157 1.75 -1.82 4.19
C GLY A 157 3.26 -1.85 4.37
N LEU A 158 3.72 -1.73 5.62
CA LEU A 158 5.11 -1.86 6.03
C LEU A 158 5.21 -2.90 7.15
N VAL A 159 5.90 -4.03 6.88
CA VAL A 159 6.14 -5.07 7.87
C VAL A 159 7.63 -5.14 8.16
N VAL A 160 8.02 -4.63 9.32
CA VAL A 160 9.42 -4.61 9.76
C VAL A 160 9.82 -5.97 10.30
N MET A 161 10.98 -6.45 9.88
CA MET A 161 11.52 -7.77 10.23
C MET A 161 12.87 -7.60 10.94
N ASP A 162 13.04 -8.39 11.99
CA ASP A 162 14.27 -8.46 12.75
C ASP A 162 15.16 -9.65 12.33
N GLU A 163 16.30 -9.77 12.97
CA GLU A 163 17.29 -10.84 12.76
C GLU A 163 16.72 -12.26 12.92
N ASN A 164 15.66 -12.44 13.72
CA ASN A 164 15.05 -13.73 13.98
C ASN A 164 14.08 -14.17 12.89
N THR A 165 13.68 -13.26 11.98
CA THR A 165 12.75 -13.56 10.89
C THR A 165 13.41 -14.47 9.85
N CYS A 166 12.82 -15.63 9.59
CA CYS A 166 13.25 -16.52 8.52
C CYS A 166 12.72 -16.02 7.17
N MET A 167 13.59 -15.60 6.25
CA MET A 167 13.19 -15.11 4.93
C MET A 167 12.64 -16.20 4.03
N VAL A 168 13.03 -17.46 4.25
CA VAL A 168 12.49 -18.61 3.50
C VAL A 168 11.04 -18.87 3.90
N ASP A 169 10.75 -18.82 5.20
CA ASP A 169 9.37 -18.96 5.70
C ASP A 169 8.47 -17.81 5.24
N LEU A 170 9.02 -16.59 5.19
CA LEU A 170 8.31 -15.44 4.65
C LEU A 170 7.96 -15.63 3.17
N ALA A 171 8.92 -16.07 2.37
CA ALA A 171 8.69 -16.35 0.94
C ALA A 171 7.66 -17.47 0.75
N LYS A 172 7.76 -18.54 1.55
CA LYS A 172 6.78 -19.61 1.55
C LYS A 172 5.37 -19.12 1.89
N PHE A 173 5.24 -18.30 2.93
CA PHE A 173 3.97 -17.70 3.33
C PHE A 173 3.32 -16.93 2.18
N PHE A 174 4.07 -16.10 1.45
CA PHE A 174 3.54 -15.34 0.32
C PHE A 174 3.15 -16.23 -0.86
N LEU A 175 3.89 -17.31 -1.11
CA LEU A 175 3.54 -18.28 -2.15
C LEU A 175 2.25 -19.02 -1.79
N GLU A 176 2.11 -19.49 -0.56
CA GLU A 176 0.89 -20.13 -0.07
C GLU A 176 -0.30 -19.19 -0.15
N PHE A 177 -0.15 -17.94 0.33
CA PHE A 177 -1.19 -16.93 0.20
C PHE A 177 -1.64 -16.72 -1.25
N THR A 178 -0.70 -16.68 -2.20
CA THR A 178 -1.02 -16.50 -3.64
C THR A 178 -1.78 -17.68 -4.23
N VAL A 179 -1.55 -18.89 -3.71
CA VAL A 179 -2.25 -20.11 -4.15
C VAL A 179 -3.67 -20.17 -3.59
N ASP A 180 -3.87 -19.67 -2.37
CA ASP A 180 -5.15 -19.77 -1.65
C ASP A 180 -6.15 -18.67 -2.08
N GLU A 181 -5.69 -17.54 -2.64
CA GLU A 181 -6.50 -16.45 -3.16
C GLU A 181 -6.85 -16.60 -4.65
#